data_8a67cf4dd15d5c19189f29dbeafed814
#
_entry.id   8a67cf4dd15d5c19189f29dbeafed814
#
_cell.length_a   1.000
_cell.length_b   1.000
_cell.length_c   1.000
_cell.angle_alpha   90.00
_cell.angle_beta   90.00
_cell.angle_gamma   90.00
#
_symmetry.space_group_name_H-M   'P 1'
#
loop_
_entity.id
_entity.type
_entity.pdbx_description
1 polymer ?
#
loop_
_entity_poly.entity_id
_entity_poly.type
_entity_poly.pdbx_seq_one_letter_code
_entity_poly.pdbx_strand_id
1 'polypeptide(L)'
;IKLSGGQRQRLSLARAFYRHAKVLVLDEATSALDNKTEYDVMQALDLVGRRCTTIVIAHRLSTVRKCDRIFEVDNGRIKAAGDYETLCRLSDSFREMTQFEGA
;
A
#
# COMPACT_ATOMS: atom_id res chain seq x y z
N ILE A 1 22.51 -14.59 7.81
CA ILE A 1 22.38 -13.39 6.97
C ILE A 1 21.04 -12.75 7.24
N LYS A 2 21.06 -11.48 7.66
CA LYS A 2 19.84 -10.73 7.86
C LYS A 2 19.35 -10.18 6.52
N LEU A 3 18.11 -10.46 6.18
CA LEU A 3 17.47 -9.86 5.03
C LEU A 3 17.08 -8.42 5.34
N SER A 4 17.20 -7.53 4.37
CA SER A 4 16.65 -6.17 4.48
C SER A 4 15.12 -6.22 4.54
N GLY A 5 14.48 -5.12 4.97
CA GLY A 5 13.03 -5.02 4.96
C GLY A 5 12.44 -5.27 3.57
N GLY A 6 13.05 -4.70 2.54
CA GLY A 6 12.62 -4.91 1.16
C GLY A 6 12.80 -6.35 0.69
N GLN A 7 13.91 -6.98 1.06
CA GLN A 7 14.15 -8.38 0.70
C GLN A 7 13.13 -9.31 1.38
N ARG A 8 12.83 -9.07 2.65
CA ARG A 8 11.79 -9.84 3.35
C ARG A 8 10.43 -9.67 2.71
N GLN A 9 10.10 -8.45 2.31
CA GLN A 9 8.82 -8.17 1.68
C GLN A 9 8.71 -8.84 0.32
N ARG A 10 9.77 -8.80 -0.49
CA ARG A 10 9.81 -9.51 -1.78
C ARG A 10 9.70 -11.02 -1.60
N LEU A 11 10.34 -11.58 -0.58
CA LEU A 11 10.23 -13.01 -0.28
C LEU A 11 8.80 -13.38 0.12
N SER A 12 8.14 -12.56 0.91
CA SER A 12 6.73 -12.77 1.29
C SER A 12 5.82 -12.72 0.06
N LEU A 13 6.05 -11.79 -0.85
CA LEU A 13 5.30 -11.70 -2.11
C LEU A 13 5.50 -12.96 -2.97
N ALA A 14 6.73 -13.44 -3.07
CA ALA A 14 7.04 -14.66 -3.83
C ALA A 14 6.33 -15.87 -3.23
N ARG A 15 6.28 -15.97 -1.91
CA ARG A 15 5.56 -17.05 -1.23
C ARG A 15 4.06 -16.99 -1.49
N ALA A 16 3.47 -15.81 -1.41
CA ALA A 16 2.06 -15.63 -1.67
C ALA A 16 1.72 -16.01 -3.11
N PHE A 17 2.56 -15.61 -4.05
CA PHE A 17 2.40 -15.95 -5.45
C PHE A 17 2.49 -17.48 -5.69
N TYR A 18 3.49 -18.10 -5.09
CA TYR A 18 3.70 -19.55 -5.20
C TYR A 18 2.51 -20.34 -4.64
N ARG A 19 1.93 -19.87 -3.55
CA ARG A 19 0.79 -20.52 -2.90
C ARG A 19 -0.55 -20.18 -3.53
N HIS A 20 -0.57 -19.39 -4.59
CA HIS A 20 -1.78 -18.91 -5.25
C HIS A 20 -2.74 -18.21 -4.28
N ALA A 21 -2.19 -17.32 -3.46
CA ALA A 21 -2.99 -16.56 -2.50
C ALA A 21 -4.06 -15.74 -3.23
N LYS A 22 -5.29 -15.75 -2.71
CA LYS A 22 -6.39 -14.94 -3.24
C LYS A 22 -6.43 -13.55 -2.63
N VAL A 23 -5.87 -13.40 -1.44
CA VAL A 23 -5.79 -12.13 -0.72
C VAL A 23 -4.36 -11.98 -0.21
N LEU A 24 -3.78 -10.83 -0.47
CA LEU A 24 -2.45 -10.46 0.00
C LEU A 24 -2.56 -9.23 0.89
N VAL A 25 -1.96 -9.26 2.08
CA VAL A 25 -1.95 -8.12 2.99
C VAL A 25 -0.52 -7.62 3.14
N LEU A 26 -0.31 -6.33 2.93
CA LEU A 26 0.98 -5.67 3.07
C LEU A 26 0.89 -4.51 4.03
N ASP A 27 1.87 -4.42 4.94
CA ASP A 27 1.96 -3.31 5.89
C ASP A 27 3.26 -2.54 5.64
N GLU A 28 3.15 -1.33 5.12
CA GLU A 28 4.31 -0.48 4.85
C GLU A 28 5.04 -0.03 6.12
N ALA A 29 4.33 0.07 7.24
CA ALA A 29 4.94 0.56 8.49
C ALA A 29 6.03 -0.37 9.02
N THR A 30 5.97 -1.65 8.67
CA THR A 30 6.94 -2.65 9.15
C THR A 30 8.16 -2.79 8.26
N SER A 31 8.18 -2.10 7.13
CA SER A 31 9.28 -2.20 6.17
C SER A 31 9.99 -0.86 6.01
N ALA A 32 11.27 -0.82 6.42
CA ALA A 32 12.13 0.34 6.18
C ALA A 32 12.66 0.25 4.75
N LEU A 33 11.90 0.72 3.79
CA LEU A 33 12.26 0.64 2.38
C LEU A 33 12.95 1.92 1.91
N ASP A 34 14.06 1.79 1.18
CA ASP A 34 14.60 2.89 0.41
C ASP A 34 13.76 3.09 -0.87
N ASN A 35 13.99 4.19 -1.58
CA ASN A 35 13.17 4.54 -2.75
C ASN A 35 13.24 3.49 -3.86
N LYS A 36 14.40 2.91 -4.09
CA LYS A 36 14.58 1.88 -5.13
C LYS A 36 13.86 0.60 -4.76
N THR A 37 14.02 0.17 -3.52
CA THR A 37 13.38 -1.06 -3.04
C THR A 37 11.86 -0.92 -3.03
N GLU A 38 11.36 0.25 -2.63
CA GLU A 38 9.94 0.57 -2.70
C GLU A 38 9.42 0.45 -4.13
N TYR A 39 10.13 1.02 -5.09
CA TYR A 39 9.75 0.94 -6.50
C TYR A 39 9.67 -0.51 -6.98
N ASP A 40 10.68 -1.32 -6.65
CA ASP A 40 10.70 -2.74 -7.02
C ASP A 40 9.53 -3.51 -6.41
N VAL A 41 9.21 -3.24 -5.14
CA VAL A 41 8.08 -3.86 -4.45
C VAL A 41 6.76 -3.45 -5.10
N MET A 42 6.60 -2.18 -5.43
CA MET A 42 5.38 -1.69 -6.09
C MET A 42 5.20 -2.31 -7.48
N GLN A 43 6.28 -2.52 -8.22
CA GLN A 43 6.23 -3.21 -9.51
C GLN A 43 5.77 -4.66 -9.34
N ALA A 44 6.30 -5.34 -8.35
CA ALA A 44 5.89 -6.72 -8.05
C ALA A 44 4.42 -6.78 -7.65
N LEU A 45 3.95 -5.81 -6.86
CA LEU A 45 2.55 -5.71 -6.47
C LEU A 45 1.61 -5.52 -7.66
N ASP A 46 2.00 -4.71 -8.63
CA ASP A 46 1.19 -4.51 -9.82
C ASP A 46 0.97 -5.83 -10.58
N LEU A 47 2.00 -6.70 -10.61
CA LEU A 47 1.90 -8.00 -11.24
C LEU A 47 1.02 -8.96 -10.44
N VAL A 48 1.19 -9.01 -9.13
CA VAL A 48 0.44 -9.89 -8.23
C VAL A 48 -1.01 -9.42 -8.09
N GLY A 49 -1.23 -8.11 -8.02
CA GLY A 49 -2.54 -7.52 -7.82
C GLY A 49 -3.56 -7.83 -8.91
N ARG A 50 -3.10 -8.23 -10.08
CA ARG A 50 -3.99 -8.67 -11.16
C ARG A 50 -4.57 -10.06 -10.92
N ARG A 51 -3.99 -10.83 -10.00
CA ARG A 51 -4.38 -12.21 -9.71
C ARG A 51 -5.00 -12.39 -8.34
N CYS A 52 -4.87 -11.41 -7.45
CA CYS A 52 -5.40 -11.49 -6.10
C CYS A 52 -5.83 -10.11 -5.61
N THR A 53 -6.66 -10.10 -4.58
CA THR A 53 -7.02 -8.87 -3.88
C THR A 53 -5.86 -8.49 -2.97
N THR A 54 -5.33 -7.28 -3.14
CA THR A 54 -4.24 -6.79 -2.32
C THR A 54 -4.75 -5.72 -1.37
N ILE A 55 -4.53 -5.92 -0.08
CA ILE A 55 -4.86 -4.96 0.97
C ILE A 55 -3.54 -4.37 1.46
N VAL A 56 -3.39 -3.06 1.36
CA VAL A 56 -2.17 -2.37 1.75
C VAL A 56 -2.46 -1.41 2.89
N ILE A 57 -1.72 -1.56 3.98
CA ILE A 57 -1.73 -0.56 5.05
C ILE A 57 -0.66 0.46 4.66
N ALA A 58 -1.11 1.55 4.05
CA ALA A 58 -0.24 2.48 3.35
C ALA A 58 0.13 3.67 4.21
N HIS A 59 1.41 4.03 4.17
CA HIS A 59 1.95 5.22 4.82
C HIS A 59 2.53 6.21 3.81
N ARG A 60 2.61 5.82 2.54
CA ARG A 60 3.16 6.66 1.47
C ARG A 60 2.10 6.99 0.45
N LEU A 61 2.09 8.26 0.03
CA LEU A 61 1.14 8.75 -0.94
C LEU A 61 1.27 8.01 -2.28
N SER A 62 2.48 7.66 -2.68
CA SER A 62 2.72 6.93 -3.93
C SER A 62 1.98 5.58 -3.96
N THR A 63 1.91 4.89 -2.84
CA THR A 63 1.15 3.64 -2.72
C THR A 63 -0.35 3.89 -2.77
N VAL A 64 -0.82 4.89 -2.02
CA VAL A 64 -2.24 5.21 -1.94
C VAL A 64 -2.82 5.57 -3.30
N ARG A 65 -2.08 6.35 -4.10
CA ARG A 65 -2.52 6.76 -5.44
C ARG A 65 -2.74 5.60 -6.40
N LYS A 66 -2.02 4.50 -6.21
CA LYS A 66 -2.13 3.31 -7.07
C LYS A 66 -3.25 2.37 -6.68
N CYS A 67 -3.88 2.58 -5.53
CA CYS A 67 -4.95 1.72 -5.06
C CYS A 67 -6.24 1.99 -5.83
N ASP A 68 -6.97 0.93 -6.16
CA ASP A 68 -8.28 1.03 -6.80
C ASP A 68 -9.31 1.62 -5.84
N ARG A 69 -9.19 1.30 -4.56
CA ARG A 69 -10.09 1.78 -3.52
C ARG A 69 -9.31 2.03 -2.24
N ILE A 70 -9.63 3.14 -1.60
CA ILE A 70 -8.95 3.59 -0.39
C ILE A 70 -9.96 3.69 0.74
N PHE A 71 -9.58 3.22 1.93
CA PHE A 71 -10.37 3.34 3.14
C PHE A 71 -9.56 4.16 4.14
N GLU A 72 -10.09 5.30 4.55
CA GLU A 72 -9.50 6.09 5.63
C GLU A 72 -10.12 5.64 6.94
N VAL A 73 -9.28 5.16 7.87
CA VAL A 73 -9.70 4.65 9.17
C VAL A 73 -9.30 5.63 10.25
N ASP A 74 -10.24 5.95 11.15
CA ASP A 74 -10.00 6.83 12.28
C ASP A 74 -10.85 6.36 13.47
N ASN A 75 -10.23 6.27 14.64
CA ASN A 75 -10.90 5.83 15.89
C ASN A 75 -11.68 4.52 15.73
N GLY A 76 -11.09 3.55 15.02
CA GLY A 76 -11.71 2.24 14.83
C GLY A 76 -12.87 2.21 13.86
N ARG A 77 -13.06 3.29 13.08
CA ARG A 77 -14.16 3.39 12.11
C ARG A 77 -13.65 3.82 10.75
N ILE A 78 -14.37 3.44 9.71
CA ILE A 78 -14.11 3.93 8.35
C ILE A 78 -14.69 5.34 8.26
N LYS A 79 -13.80 6.32 8.14
CA LYS A 79 -14.18 7.73 8.04
C LYS A 79 -14.61 8.10 6.63
N ALA A 80 -13.88 7.58 5.62
CA ALA A 80 -14.18 7.83 4.22
C ALA A 80 -13.70 6.67 3.38
N ALA A 81 -14.32 6.45 2.23
CA ALA A 81 -13.96 5.39 1.31
C ALA A 81 -14.19 5.83 -0.12
N GLY A 82 -13.36 5.35 -1.04
CA GLY A 82 -13.46 5.66 -2.46
C GLY A 82 -12.09 5.64 -3.13
N ASP A 83 -12.03 6.19 -4.33
CA ASP A 83 -10.76 6.38 -5.01
C ASP A 83 -10.03 7.62 -4.46
N TYR A 84 -8.84 7.89 -4.98
CA TYR A 84 -8.02 9.00 -4.53
C TYR A 84 -8.74 10.35 -4.65
N GLU A 85 -9.34 10.61 -5.80
CA GLU A 85 -10.03 11.88 -6.04
C GLU A 85 -11.24 12.06 -5.13
N THR A 86 -12.00 11.00 -4.92
CA THR A 86 -13.15 11.01 -4.03
C THR A 86 -12.76 11.35 -2.60
N LEU A 87 -11.68 10.72 -2.09
CA LEU A 87 -11.23 11.00 -0.73
C LEU A 87 -10.69 12.42 -0.58
N CYS A 88 -10.03 12.95 -1.60
CA CYS A 88 -9.58 14.34 -1.58
C CYS A 88 -10.75 15.32 -1.49
N ARG A 89 -11.91 14.98 -2.06
CA ARG A 89 -13.11 15.81 -1.96
C ARG A 89 -13.84 15.66 -0.63
N LEU A 90 -13.90 14.42 -0.12
CA LEU A 90 -14.74 14.10 1.04
C LEU A 90 -14.05 14.28 2.38
N SER A 91 -12.74 14.15 2.43
CA SER A 91 -11.99 14.13 3.68
C SER A 91 -10.96 15.24 3.74
N ASP A 92 -11.15 16.17 4.67
CA ASP A 92 -10.17 17.24 4.90
C ASP A 92 -8.86 16.67 5.44
N SER A 93 -8.92 15.69 6.34
CA SER A 93 -7.72 15.07 6.90
C SER A 93 -6.91 14.33 5.83
N PHE A 94 -7.58 13.67 4.91
CA PHE A 94 -6.90 13.01 3.80
C PHE A 94 -6.24 14.04 2.88
N ARG A 95 -6.95 15.10 2.57
CA ARG A 95 -6.40 16.19 1.74
C ARG A 95 -5.18 16.83 2.37
N GLU A 96 -5.21 17.10 3.66
CA GLU A 96 -4.07 17.65 4.39
C GLU A 96 -2.86 16.71 4.32
N MET A 97 -3.09 15.41 4.50
CA MET A 97 -2.03 14.41 4.42
C MET A 97 -1.38 14.41 3.03
N THR A 98 -2.18 14.54 1.96
CA THR A 98 -1.63 14.57 0.60
C THR A 98 -0.81 15.82 0.34
N GLN A 99 -1.15 16.96 0.95
CA GLN A 99 -0.39 18.19 0.80
C GLN A 99 0.99 18.09 1.45
N PHE A 100 1.09 17.44 2.60
CA PHE A 100 2.37 17.28 3.28
C PHE A 100 3.35 16.41 2.49
N GLU A 101 2.89 15.33 1.91
CA GLU A 101 3.75 14.41 1.16
C GLU A 101 3.94 14.82 -0.28
N GLY A 102 3.00 15.53 -0.86
CA GLY A 102 3.03 15.93 -2.25
C GLY A 102 3.76 17.24 -2.53
N ALA A 103 4.26 17.88 -1.48
CA ALA A 103 4.97 19.13 -1.61
C ALA A 103 6.43 18.90 -2.05
#